data_2193e88cf5855c1fe8f67e28e4bbeb67
#
_entry.id   2193e88cf5855c1fe8f67e28e4bbeb67
#
_cell.length_a   1.000
_cell.length_b   1.000
_cell.length_c   1.000
_cell.angle_alpha   90.00
_cell.angle_beta   90.00
_cell.angle_gamma   90.00
#
_symmetry.space_group_name_H-M   'P 1'
#
loop_
_entity.id
_entity.type
_entity.pdbx_description
1 polymer ?
#
loop_
_entity_poly.entity_id
_entity_poly.type
_entity_poly.pdbx_seq_one_letter_code
_entity_poly.pdbx_strand_id
1 'polypeptide(L)'
;LFDAASPAQRNTWITDNADRVLIGTSNTANLVAGNFAASLLNVTPAMTLSGALINRMKRSAKALLFPRIRPFKLKENGTEWFVLFCGQEQFRDAQNDNDIKTANQNSRARENQGYLKNPIFVDGDLLYNGVIIREIPELSSRLPVFYKTAGNGATRISPAFLCGQGAAAWCWGKMPTPTFRREDDYQYIRGAGLKMAYGIGKIAKLTNNVNLKEWGVYTAFLAAASDL
;
A
#
# COMPACT_ATOMS: atom_id res chain seq x y z
N LEU A 1 4.90 7.51 -7.51
CA LEU A 1 6.30 7.29 -7.09
C LEU A 1 7.17 6.70 -8.20
N PHE A 2 6.64 5.88 -9.10
CA PHE A 2 7.42 5.22 -10.15
C PHE A 2 7.18 5.77 -11.56
N ASP A 3 6.26 6.69 -11.73
CA ASP A 3 5.86 7.19 -13.04
C ASP A 3 6.98 7.99 -13.72
N ALA A 4 7.67 8.82 -12.97
CA ALA A 4 8.79 9.63 -13.44
C ALA A 4 10.18 9.01 -13.16
N ALA A 5 10.26 7.83 -12.53
CA ALA A 5 11.54 7.22 -12.20
C ALA A 5 12.22 6.63 -13.45
N SER A 6 13.50 6.94 -13.62
CA SER A 6 14.31 6.32 -14.68
C SER A 6 14.52 4.82 -14.43
N PRO A 7 14.86 4.02 -15.45
CA PRO A 7 15.21 2.62 -15.25
C PRO A 7 16.34 2.40 -14.22
N ALA A 8 17.33 3.28 -14.20
CA ALA A 8 18.43 3.24 -13.23
C ALA A 8 17.93 3.44 -11.80
N GLN A 9 17.04 4.40 -11.57
CA GLN A 9 16.46 4.65 -10.25
C GLN A 9 15.60 3.47 -9.76
N ARG A 10 14.84 2.81 -10.66
CA ARG A 10 14.07 1.62 -10.31
C ARG A 10 14.99 0.44 -9.95
N ASN A 11 16.10 0.29 -10.64
CA ASN A 11 17.10 -0.75 -10.37
C ASN A 11 17.81 -0.52 -9.03
N THR A 12 18.15 0.72 -8.71
CA THR A 12 18.71 1.08 -7.40
C THR A 12 17.69 0.80 -6.30
N TRP A 13 16.43 1.21 -6.49
CA TRP A 13 15.38 0.99 -5.50
C TRP A 13 15.14 -0.51 -5.21
N ILE A 14 15.10 -1.37 -6.22
CA ILE A 14 14.89 -2.81 -6.00
C ILE A 14 16.10 -3.46 -5.32
N THR A 15 17.30 -2.98 -5.59
CA THR A 15 18.53 -3.42 -4.93
C THR A 15 18.49 -3.06 -3.44
N ASP A 16 18.14 -1.82 -3.13
CA ASP A 16 18.08 -1.32 -1.75
C ASP A 16 16.98 -2.00 -0.93
N ASN A 17 15.87 -2.37 -1.58
CA ASN A 17 14.66 -2.87 -0.93
C ASN A 17 14.36 -4.34 -1.25
N ALA A 18 15.33 -5.12 -1.72
CA ALA A 18 15.13 -6.53 -2.12
C ALA A 18 14.52 -7.42 -1.03
N ASP A 19 14.78 -7.09 0.24
CA ASP A 19 14.25 -7.80 1.41
C ASP A 19 12.78 -7.49 1.72
N ARG A 20 12.23 -6.39 1.19
CA ARG A 20 10.85 -5.90 1.46
C ARG A 20 10.00 -5.71 0.21
N VAL A 21 10.40 -6.34 -0.86
CA VAL A 21 9.66 -6.42 -2.12
C VAL A 21 9.31 -7.86 -2.40
N LEU A 22 8.10 -8.11 -2.90
CA LEU A 22 7.66 -9.40 -3.40
C LEU A 22 7.32 -9.27 -4.89
N ILE A 23 7.93 -10.10 -5.71
CA ILE A 23 7.63 -10.19 -7.14
C ILE A 23 6.84 -11.46 -7.40
N GLY A 24 5.58 -11.32 -7.80
CA GLY A 24 4.68 -12.46 -7.98
C GLY A 24 4.56 -13.29 -6.71
N THR A 25 4.64 -14.59 -6.82
CA THR A 25 4.48 -15.52 -5.69
C THR A 25 5.78 -15.77 -4.92
N SER A 26 6.95 -15.53 -5.50
CA SER A 26 8.23 -15.86 -4.86
C SER A 26 9.41 -15.06 -5.39
N ASN A 27 10.13 -14.39 -4.48
CA ASN A 27 11.37 -13.67 -4.84
C ASN A 27 12.49 -14.61 -5.29
N THR A 28 12.58 -15.81 -4.73
CA THR A 28 13.62 -16.77 -5.11
C THR A 28 13.55 -17.11 -6.59
N ALA A 29 12.33 -17.19 -7.15
CA ALA A 29 12.12 -17.50 -8.56
C ALA A 29 12.05 -16.26 -9.46
N ASN A 30 11.52 -15.14 -8.95
CA ASN A 30 11.10 -14.03 -9.80
C ASN A 30 11.97 -12.77 -9.66
N LEU A 31 12.68 -12.60 -8.55
CA LEU A 31 13.52 -11.44 -8.34
C LEU A 31 14.86 -11.58 -9.07
N VAL A 32 15.11 -10.71 -10.04
CA VAL A 32 16.42 -10.57 -10.71
C VAL A 32 17.18 -9.43 -10.01
N ALA A 33 18.31 -9.76 -9.41
CA ALA A 33 19.10 -8.80 -8.65
C ALA A 33 19.48 -7.58 -9.51
N GLY A 34 19.17 -6.40 -9.00
CA GLY A 34 19.51 -5.14 -9.65
C GLY A 34 18.77 -4.83 -10.96
N ASN A 35 17.80 -5.65 -11.37
CA ASN A 35 17.03 -5.40 -12.58
C ASN A 35 15.51 -5.50 -12.32
N PHE A 36 14.89 -4.33 -12.17
CA PHE A 36 13.47 -4.23 -11.88
C PHE A 36 12.59 -4.73 -13.04
N ALA A 37 12.89 -4.32 -14.27
CA ALA A 37 12.08 -4.71 -15.43
C ALA A 37 12.14 -6.22 -15.68
N ALA A 38 13.34 -6.83 -15.59
CA ALA A 38 13.51 -8.28 -15.75
C ALA A 38 12.78 -9.05 -14.63
N SER A 39 12.73 -8.51 -13.43
CA SER A 39 11.96 -9.12 -12.33
C SER A 39 10.46 -9.14 -12.62
N LEU A 40 9.91 -8.08 -13.18
CA LEU A 40 8.49 -8.00 -13.53
C LEU A 40 8.12 -8.97 -14.67
N LEU A 41 9.01 -9.21 -15.63
CA LEU A 41 8.79 -10.17 -16.71
C LEU A 41 8.56 -11.62 -16.22
N ASN A 42 8.96 -11.93 -15.00
CA ASN A 42 8.72 -13.24 -14.40
C ASN A 42 7.32 -13.38 -13.76
N VAL A 43 6.53 -12.31 -13.73
CA VAL A 43 5.16 -12.35 -13.19
C VAL A 43 4.21 -12.90 -14.24
N THR A 44 3.61 -14.05 -13.96
CA THR A 44 2.62 -14.69 -14.84
C THR A 44 1.19 -14.26 -14.47
N PRO A 45 0.21 -14.40 -15.38
CA PRO A 45 -1.20 -14.06 -15.11
C PRO A 45 -1.83 -14.77 -13.90
N ALA A 46 -1.31 -15.94 -13.54
CA ALA A 46 -1.80 -16.72 -12.39
C ALA A 46 -1.33 -16.18 -11.03
N MET A 47 -0.39 -15.24 -11.01
CA MET A 47 0.18 -14.69 -9.77
C MET A 47 -0.65 -13.50 -9.24
N THR A 48 -1.93 -13.76 -8.93
CA THR A 48 -2.90 -12.78 -8.42
C THR A 48 -2.84 -12.66 -6.90
N LEU A 49 -3.49 -11.64 -6.34
CA LEU A 49 -3.57 -11.44 -4.89
C LEU A 49 -4.44 -12.53 -4.24
N SER A 50 -3.85 -13.29 -3.33
CA SER A 50 -4.50 -14.39 -2.60
C SER A 50 -4.19 -14.35 -1.11
N GLY A 51 -4.97 -15.06 -0.29
CA GLY A 51 -4.76 -15.17 1.15
C GLY A 51 -3.39 -15.74 1.51
N ALA A 52 -2.91 -16.71 0.73
CA ALA A 52 -1.57 -17.26 0.90
C ALA A 52 -0.46 -16.22 0.72
N LEU A 53 -0.58 -15.33 -0.27
CA LEU A 53 0.36 -14.23 -0.51
C LEU A 53 0.31 -13.18 0.60
N ILE A 54 -0.88 -12.82 1.06
CA ILE A 54 -1.05 -11.88 2.19
C ILE A 54 -0.36 -12.43 3.44
N ASN A 55 -0.53 -13.71 3.74
CA ASN A 55 0.16 -14.38 4.85
C ASN A 55 1.68 -14.37 4.67
N ARG A 56 2.16 -14.55 3.45
CA ARG A 56 3.58 -14.49 3.12
C ARG A 56 4.15 -13.09 3.33
N MET A 57 3.48 -12.07 2.80
CA MET A 57 3.87 -10.66 2.99
C MET A 57 3.94 -10.30 4.47
N LYS A 58 2.93 -10.68 5.25
CA LYS A 58 2.88 -10.44 6.70
C LYS A 58 4.04 -11.12 7.45
N ARG A 59 4.33 -12.39 7.13
CA ARG A 59 5.46 -13.11 7.74
C ARG A 59 6.80 -12.48 7.37
N SER A 60 6.99 -12.16 6.09
CA SER A 60 8.20 -11.49 5.61
C SER A 60 8.40 -10.13 6.27
N ALA A 61 7.35 -9.31 6.36
CA ALA A 61 7.41 -8.02 7.03
C ALA A 61 7.82 -8.11 8.51
N LYS A 62 7.37 -9.15 9.22
CA LYS A 62 7.75 -9.42 10.61
C LYS A 62 9.15 -10.02 10.75
N ALA A 63 9.65 -10.74 9.75
CA ALA A 63 10.95 -11.41 9.76
C ALA A 63 12.12 -10.49 9.39
N LEU A 64 11.88 -9.31 8.82
CA LEU A 64 12.91 -8.35 8.44
C LEU A 64 13.82 -7.99 9.64
N LEU A 65 15.12 -7.95 9.40
CA LEU A 65 16.08 -7.63 10.46
C LEU A 65 16.01 -6.15 10.83
N PHE A 66 16.14 -5.26 9.84
CA PHE A 66 16.12 -3.82 10.10
C PHE A 66 15.95 -2.99 8.80
N PRO A 67 15.11 -1.94 8.82
CA PRO A 67 14.05 -1.68 9.80
C PRO A 67 12.91 -2.71 9.70
N ARG A 68 12.41 -3.17 10.86
CA ARG A 68 11.25 -4.06 10.90
C ARG A 68 9.97 -3.30 10.63
N ILE A 69 9.08 -3.88 9.84
CA ILE A 69 7.75 -3.32 9.66
C ILE A 69 6.89 -3.74 10.85
N ARG A 70 6.59 -2.79 11.72
CA ARG A 70 5.79 -3.02 12.92
C ARG A 70 4.31 -2.85 12.61
N PRO A 71 3.43 -3.75 13.11
CA PRO A 71 2.00 -3.54 13.02
C PRO A 71 1.59 -2.30 13.82
N PHE A 72 0.50 -1.66 13.45
CA PHE A 72 -0.11 -0.64 14.29
C PHE A 72 -1.03 -1.32 15.33
N LYS A 73 -1.15 -0.68 16.50
CA LYS A 73 -2.00 -1.16 17.59
C LYS A 73 -3.25 -0.31 17.67
N LEU A 74 -4.41 -0.96 17.71
CA LEU A 74 -5.65 -0.30 18.03
C LEU A 74 -5.66 0.06 19.52
N LYS A 75 -6.00 1.32 19.84
CA LYS A 75 -5.97 1.83 21.23
C LYS A 75 -6.92 1.10 22.16
N GLU A 76 -8.05 0.63 21.65
CA GLU A 76 -9.11 0.02 22.46
C GLU A 76 -8.76 -1.39 22.95
N ASN A 77 -8.19 -2.24 22.12
CA ASN A 77 -7.99 -3.66 22.42
C ASN A 77 -6.53 -4.12 22.36
N GLY A 78 -5.58 -3.23 22.05
CA GLY A 78 -4.17 -3.59 21.89
C GLY A 78 -3.89 -4.57 20.73
N THR A 79 -4.89 -4.87 19.90
CA THR A 79 -4.74 -5.78 18.78
C THR A 79 -3.84 -5.21 17.69
N GLU A 80 -3.00 -6.06 17.13
CA GLU A 80 -2.00 -5.69 16.12
C GLU A 80 -2.53 -5.94 14.72
N TRP A 81 -2.49 -4.90 13.88
CA TRP A 81 -3.00 -4.92 12.51
C TRP A 81 -1.99 -4.38 11.52
N PHE A 82 -2.09 -4.86 10.28
CA PHE A 82 -1.49 -4.24 9.10
C PHE A 82 -2.59 -3.76 8.16
N VAL A 83 -2.29 -2.79 7.31
CA VAL A 83 -3.18 -2.37 6.23
C VAL A 83 -2.54 -2.72 4.91
N LEU A 84 -3.26 -3.42 4.06
CA LEU A 84 -2.88 -3.72 2.68
C LEU A 84 -3.69 -2.83 1.75
N PHE A 85 -3.01 -1.93 1.07
CA PHE A 85 -3.60 -1.11 0.00
C PHE A 85 -3.39 -1.78 -1.33
N CYS A 86 -4.45 -1.97 -2.10
CA CYS A 86 -4.42 -2.60 -3.42
C CYS A 86 -5.33 -1.88 -4.41
N GLY A 87 -5.12 -2.11 -5.70
CA GLY A 87 -6.00 -1.61 -6.75
C GLY A 87 -7.29 -2.42 -6.86
N GLN A 88 -8.24 -1.94 -7.67
CA GLN A 88 -9.56 -2.54 -7.88
C GLN A 88 -9.48 -3.99 -8.34
N GLU A 89 -8.63 -4.27 -9.33
CA GLU A 89 -8.49 -5.60 -9.91
C GLU A 89 -7.91 -6.59 -8.89
N GLN A 90 -6.94 -6.14 -8.09
CA GLN A 90 -6.37 -6.97 -7.02
C GLN A 90 -7.36 -7.21 -5.88
N PHE A 91 -8.19 -6.21 -5.56
CA PHE A 91 -9.24 -6.35 -4.56
C PHE A 91 -10.31 -7.35 -5.01
N ARG A 92 -10.72 -7.31 -6.29
CA ARG A 92 -11.60 -8.32 -6.92
C ARG A 92 -11.00 -9.72 -6.80
N ASP A 93 -9.71 -9.88 -7.10
CA ASP A 93 -9.02 -11.17 -7.03
C ASP A 93 -8.98 -11.70 -5.58
N ALA A 94 -8.71 -10.82 -4.61
CA ALA A 94 -8.80 -11.15 -3.19
C ALA A 94 -10.21 -11.54 -2.75
N GLN A 95 -11.25 -10.89 -3.26
CA GLN A 95 -12.64 -11.26 -2.99
C GLN A 95 -13.00 -12.64 -3.56
N ASN A 96 -12.38 -13.02 -4.67
CA ASN A 96 -12.62 -14.31 -5.30
C ASN A 96 -11.84 -15.46 -4.67
N ASP A 97 -10.84 -15.18 -3.85
CA ASP A 97 -10.06 -16.19 -3.12
C ASP A 97 -10.91 -16.92 -2.08
N ASN A 98 -10.89 -18.25 -2.11
CA ASN A 98 -11.70 -19.09 -1.23
C ASN A 98 -11.31 -18.97 0.25
N ASP A 99 -10.00 -18.80 0.54
CA ASP A 99 -9.52 -18.69 1.93
C ASP A 99 -10.04 -17.39 2.56
N ILE A 100 -10.00 -16.30 1.81
CA ILE A 100 -10.50 -15.00 2.27
C ILE A 100 -12.02 -15.00 2.40
N LYS A 101 -12.75 -15.57 1.42
CA LYS A 101 -14.22 -15.76 1.49
C LYS A 101 -14.63 -16.52 2.73
N THR A 102 -14.02 -17.68 2.96
CA THR A 102 -14.34 -18.55 4.10
C THR A 102 -14.02 -17.86 5.42
N ALA A 103 -12.89 -17.17 5.53
CA ALA A 103 -12.53 -16.41 6.72
C ALA A 103 -13.54 -15.31 7.03
N ASN A 104 -13.98 -14.54 6.03
CA ASN A 104 -14.97 -13.49 6.21
C ASN A 104 -16.38 -14.03 6.52
N GLN A 105 -16.78 -15.14 5.91
CA GLN A 105 -18.06 -15.80 6.21
C GLN A 105 -18.08 -16.33 7.64
N ASN A 106 -17.03 -17.01 8.08
CA ASN A 106 -16.93 -17.55 9.43
C ASN A 106 -16.85 -16.47 10.51
N SER A 107 -16.25 -15.32 10.23
CA SER A 107 -16.22 -14.21 11.17
C SER A 107 -17.60 -13.59 11.39
N ARG A 108 -18.42 -13.50 10.34
CA ARG A 108 -19.81 -13.00 10.43
C ARG A 108 -20.71 -13.92 11.25
N ALA A 109 -20.54 -15.22 11.14
CA ALA A 109 -21.35 -16.20 11.88
C ALA A 109 -21.09 -16.20 13.40
N ARG A 110 -19.93 -15.73 13.85
CA ARG A 110 -19.56 -15.65 15.28
C ARG A 110 -20.03 -14.38 15.97
N GLU A 111 -20.26 -13.33 15.23
CA GLU A 111 -20.75 -12.05 15.77
C GLU A 111 -22.29 -12.03 15.79
N ASN A 112 -22.88 -12.55 16.87
CA ASN A 112 -24.32 -12.47 17.13
C ASN A 112 -24.76 -11.02 17.50
N GLN A 113 -23.90 -10.03 17.29
CA GLN A 113 -24.18 -8.62 17.51
C GLN A 113 -24.12 -7.87 16.19
N GLY A 114 -25.25 -7.32 15.86
CA GLY A 114 -25.60 -6.65 14.62
C GLY A 114 -24.47 -5.98 13.83
N TYR A 115 -24.51 -6.23 12.57
CA TYR A 115 -23.74 -5.72 11.44
C TYR A 115 -23.25 -4.25 11.54
N LEU A 116 -23.91 -3.43 12.35
CA LEU A 116 -23.64 -2.00 12.52
C LEU A 116 -22.58 -1.65 13.59
N LYS A 117 -22.05 -2.61 14.33
CA LYS A 117 -21.11 -2.33 15.44
C LYS A 117 -19.64 -2.55 15.12
N ASN A 118 -19.30 -3.13 13.98
CA ASN A 118 -17.89 -3.32 13.60
C ASN A 118 -17.50 -2.27 12.56
N PRO A 119 -16.79 -1.19 12.94
CA PRO A 119 -16.43 -0.10 12.03
C PRO A 119 -15.54 -0.55 10.86
N ILE A 120 -14.90 -1.69 10.98
CA ILE A 120 -14.01 -2.26 9.93
C ILE A 120 -14.82 -2.75 8.73
N PHE A 121 -16.08 -3.18 8.92
CA PHE A 121 -16.94 -3.68 7.85
C PHE A 121 -17.85 -2.61 7.23
N VAL A 122 -17.91 -1.41 7.79
CA VAL A 122 -18.78 -0.33 7.30
C VAL A 122 -18.31 0.21 5.94
N ASP A 123 -17.00 0.21 5.70
CA ASP A 123 -16.39 0.76 4.48
C ASP A 123 -16.15 -0.27 3.36
N GLY A 124 -16.65 -1.51 3.51
CA GLY A 124 -16.44 -2.56 2.50
C GLY A 124 -15.04 -3.19 2.50
N ASP A 125 -14.19 -2.86 3.46
CA ASP A 125 -12.87 -3.46 3.61
C ASP A 125 -12.95 -4.97 3.91
N LEU A 126 -11.98 -5.73 3.40
CA LEU A 126 -11.84 -7.15 3.72
C LEU A 126 -10.87 -7.33 4.87
N LEU A 127 -11.18 -8.27 5.76
CA LEU A 127 -10.34 -8.62 6.89
C LEU A 127 -9.83 -10.04 6.76
N TYR A 128 -8.50 -10.18 6.77
CA TYR A 128 -7.89 -11.51 6.71
C TYR A 128 -6.64 -11.60 7.59
N ASN A 129 -6.64 -12.51 8.55
CA ASN A 129 -5.50 -12.82 9.43
C ASN A 129 -4.79 -11.59 10.02
N GLY A 130 -5.54 -10.59 10.54
CA GLY A 130 -4.98 -9.36 11.12
C GLY A 130 -4.38 -8.41 10.07
N VAL A 131 -4.84 -8.51 8.83
CA VAL A 131 -4.57 -7.57 7.74
C VAL A 131 -5.89 -7.01 7.26
N ILE A 132 -6.01 -5.70 7.24
CA ILE A 132 -7.14 -4.97 6.65
C ILE A 132 -6.79 -4.74 5.19
N ILE A 133 -7.59 -5.26 4.27
CA ILE A 133 -7.40 -5.09 2.84
C ILE A 133 -8.32 -3.97 2.38
N ARG A 134 -7.74 -2.90 1.89
CA ARG A 134 -8.45 -1.70 1.45
C ARG A 134 -8.19 -1.41 -0.02
N GLU A 135 -9.27 -1.19 -0.73
CA GLU A 135 -9.24 -0.79 -2.14
C GLU A 135 -8.87 0.69 -2.27
N ILE A 136 -7.98 1.00 -3.22
CA ILE A 136 -7.66 2.36 -3.65
C ILE A 136 -7.83 2.43 -5.18
N PRO A 137 -8.93 3.00 -5.68
CA PRO A 137 -9.21 3.10 -7.12
C PRO A 137 -8.13 3.84 -7.90
N GLU A 138 -7.47 4.81 -7.27
CA GLU A 138 -6.40 5.59 -7.88
C GLU A 138 -5.17 4.76 -8.24
N LEU A 139 -4.92 3.65 -7.54
CA LEU A 139 -3.82 2.74 -7.89
C LEU A 139 -4.02 2.09 -9.25
N SER A 140 -5.26 1.79 -9.62
CA SER A 140 -5.60 1.21 -10.92
C SER A 140 -5.73 2.27 -12.00
N SER A 141 -6.41 3.40 -11.72
CA SER A 141 -6.67 4.46 -12.69
C SER A 141 -5.41 5.22 -13.10
N ARG A 142 -4.47 5.43 -12.15
CA ARG A 142 -3.20 6.14 -12.37
C ARG A 142 -2.01 5.21 -12.56
N LEU A 143 -2.26 3.93 -12.89
CA LEU A 143 -1.18 2.98 -13.13
C LEU A 143 -0.35 3.41 -14.35
N PRO A 144 0.98 3.62 -14.20
CA PRO A 144 1.85 3.96 -15.31
C PRO A 144 1.77 2.97 -16.44
N VAL A 145 1.89 3.46 -17.69
CA VAL A 145 1.81 2.62 -18.90
C VAL A 145 2.79 1.46 -18.85
N PHE A 146 3.97 1.67 -18.27
CA PHE A 146 4.99 0.64 -18.09
C PHE A 146 4.44 -0.63 -17.40
N TYR A 147 3.57 -0.50 -16.40
CA TYR A 147 3.03 -1.65 -15.68
C TYR A 147 1.90 -2.38 -16.41
N LYS A 148 1.28 -1.74 -17.40
CA LYS A 148 0.17 -2.33 -18.15
C LYS A 148 0.59 -3.55 -18.97
N THR A 149 1.88 -3.67 -19.30
CA THR A 149 2.44 -4.75 -20.14
C THR A 149 3.77 -5.28 -19.62
N ALA A 150 4.10 -5.05 -18.35
CA ALA A 150 5.40 -5.36 -17.80
C ALA A 150 5.61 -6.84 -17.48
N GLY A 151 4.54 -7.62 -17.31
CA GLY A 151 4.60 -9.03 -16.97
C GLY A 151 4.81 -9.96 -18.16
N ASN A 152 4.95 -11.25 -17.86
CA ASN A 152 5.07 -12.29 -18.88
C ASN A 152 3.85 -12.29 -19.81
N GLY A 153 4.10 -12.32 -21.13
CA GLY A 153 3.02 -12.26 -22.13
C GLY A 153 2.23 -10.97 -22.10
N ALA A 154 2.87 -9.82 -21.80
CA ALA A 154 2.22 -8.53 -21.65
C ALA A 154 1.18 -8.47 -20.51
N THR A 155 1.37 -9.27 -19.47
CA THR A 155 0.50 -9.27 -18.29
C THR A 155 0.57 -7.93 -17.59
N ARG A 156 -0.60 -7.35 -17.26
CA ARG A 156 -0.71 -6.14 -16.45
C ARG A 156 -0.32 -6.46 -15.01
N ILE A 157 0.54 -5.63 -14.44
CA ILE A 157 1.02 -5.73 -13.07
C ILE A 157 0.52 -4.52 -12.28
N SER A 158 0.04 -4.75 -11.08
CA SER A 158 -0.30 -3.69 -10.13
C SER A 158 0.49 -3.87 -8.84
N PRO A 159 0.98 -2.77 -8.23
CA PRO A 159 1.60 -2.81 -6.92
C PRO A 159 0.54 -2.91 -5.82
N ALA A 160 0.83 -3.70 -4.79
CA ALA A 160 0.08 -3.73 -3.54
C ALA A 160 1.03 -3.38 -2.39
N PHE A 161 0.55 -2.58 -1.44
CA PHE A 161 1.36 -2.02 -0.36
C PHE A 161 0.86 -2.50 1.00
N LEU A 162 1.64 -3.36 1.66
CA LEU A 162 1.39 -3.73 3.05
C LEU A 162 2.06 -2.69 3.94
N CYS A 163 1.24 -1.88 4.60
CA CYS A 163 1.66 -0.79 5.45
C CYS A 163 1.55 -1.16 6.92
N GLY A 164 2.61 -0.85 7.65
CA GLY A 164 2.64 -0.89 9.09
C GLY A 164 2.85 0.51 9.70
N GLN A 165 3.21 0.54 10.96
CA GLN A 165 3.54 1.78 11.68
C GLN A 165 4.74 2.48 11.03
N GLY A 166 4.64 3.79 10.81
CA GLY A 166 5.72 4.59 10.23
C GLY A 166 5.88 4.44 8.70
N ALA A 167 4.84 4.04 7.98
CA ALA A 167 4.86 3.97 6.51
C ALA A 167 4.96 5.36 5.86
N ALA A 168 4.27 6.34 6.43
CA ALA A 168 4.26 7.72 5.97
C ALA A 168 4.29 8.69 7.15
N ALA A 169 4.80 9.87 6.93
CA ALA A 169 4.77 10.98 7.87
C ALA A 169 4.03 12.16 7.28
N TRP A 170 3.24 12.79 8.12
CA TRP A 170 2.63 14.08 7.84
C TRP A 170 3.25 15.10 8.78
N CYS A 171 3.85 16.15 8.22
CA CYS A 171 4.48 17.22 8.97
C CYS A 171 3.80 18.55 8.68
N TRP A 172 3.52 19.30 9.74
CA TRP A 172 3.06 20.68 9.63
C TRP A 172 4.26 21.62 9.71
N GLY A 173 4.54 22.36 8.64
CA GLY A 173 5.47 23.47 8.64
C GLY A 173 4.83 24.72 9.23
N LYS A 174 3.54 24.91 8.93
CA LYS A 174 2.71 25.97 9.51
C LYS A 174 1.30 25.45 9.70
N MET A 175 0.81 25.50 10.93
CA MET A 175 -0.57 25.18 11.26
C MET A 175 -1.55 26.07 10.50
N PRO A 176 -2.75 25.58 10.16
CA PRO A 176 -3.78 26.41 9.54
C PRO A 176 -4.04 27.66 10.37
N THR A 177 -3.75 28.83 9.80
CA THR A 177 -3.96 30.13 10.46
C THR A 177 -4.94 30.93 9.60
N PRO A 178 -6.14 31.22 10.10
CA PRO A 178 -7.07 32.08 9.42
C PRO A 178 -6.53 33.51 9.39
N THR A 179 -6.69 34.20 8.28
CA THR A 179 -6.35 35.61 8.10
C THR A 179 -7.56 36.34 7.55
N PHE A 180 -7.84 37.47 8.14
CA PHE A 180 -8.93 38.32 7.68
C PHE A 180 -8.34 39.60 7.09
N ARG A 181 -8.83 40.00 5.93
CA ARG A 181 -8.50 41.25 5.32
C ARG A 181 -9.36 42.36 6.05
N ARG A 182 -8.71 43.40 6.56
CA ARG A 182 -9.41 44.61 6.97
C ARG A 182 -9.51 45.49 5.74
N GLU A 183 -10.72 45.82 5.36
CA GLU A 183 -10.99 46.70 4.24
C GLU A 183 -11.23 48.13 4.74
N ASP A 184 -10.72 49.10 4.01
CA ASP A 184 -10.88 50.52 4.35
C ASP A 184 -12.19 51.09 3.83
N ASP A 185 -12.90 50.38 2.98
CA ASP A 185 -14.14 50.83 2.37
C ASP A 185 -15.37 50.38 3.18
N TYR A 186 -15.65 51.10 4.24
CA TYR A 186 -16.84 50.93 5.10
C TYR A 186 -17.18 49.47 5.48
N GLN A 187 -16.24 48.54 5.38
CA GLN A 187 -16.39 47.11 5.68
C GLN A 187 -17.34 46.34 4.76
N TYR A 188 -17.67 46.87 3.58
CA TYR A 188 -18.53 46.19 2.60
C TYR A 188 -17.89 45.00 1.95
N ILE A 189 -16.55 44.99 1.76
CA ILE A 189 -15.81 43.86 1.17
C ILE A 189 -15.04 43.18 2.28
N ARG A 190 -15.45 41.95 2.62
CA ARG A 190 -14.76 41.10 3.60
C ARG A 190 -13.99 40.02 2.88
N GLY A 191 -12.69 39.93 3.15
CA GLY A 191 -11.82 38.84 2.65
C GLY A 191 -11.41 37.91 3.78
N ALA A 192 -11.53 36.63 3.57
CA ALA A 192 -10.97 35.61 4.47
C ALA A 192 -9.94 34.77 3.71
N GLY A 193 -8.81 34.51 4.34
CA GLY A 193 -7.75 33.68 3.78
C GLY A 193 -7.29 32.65 4.79
N LEU A 194 -6.77 31.52 4.31
CA LEU A 194 -6.17 30.48 5.11
C LEU A 194 -4.70 30.29 4.69
N LYS A 195 -3.79 30.43 5.65
CA LYS A 195 -2.37 30.13 5.43
C LYS A 195 -2.01 28.83 6.13
N MET A 196 -1.52 27.86 5.37
CA MET A 196 -1.01 26.59 5.91
C MET A 196 0.17 26.09 5.08
N ALA A 197 1.09 25.39 5.70
CA ALA A 197 2.15 24.66 5.03
C ALA A 197 2.24 23.27 5.64
N TYR A 198 2.11 22.25 4.82
CA TYR A 198 2.24 20.87 5.25
C TYR A 198 3.02 20.07 4.22
N GLY A 199 3.61 18.98 4.67
CA GLY A 199 4.28 18.00 3.83
C GLY A 199 3.87 16.59 4.18
N ILE A 200 3.71 15.77 3.18
CA ILE A 200 3.47 14.32 3.32
C ILE A 200 4.62 13.61 2.64
N GLY A 201 5.24 12.68 3.34
CA GLY A 201 6.35 11.91 2.79
C GLY A 201 6.35 10.47 3.26
N LYS A 202 6.89 9.59 2.43
CA LYS A 202 7.20 8.22 2.80
C LYS A 202 8.44 8.21 3.68
N ILE A 203 8.40 7.45 4.77
CA ILE A 203 9.56 7.34 5.65
C ILE A 203 10.52 6.30 5.06
N ALA A 204 11.75 6.72 4.81
CA ALA A 204 12.85 5.86 4.39
C ALA A 204 14.06 6.10 5.30
N LYS A 205 14.86 5.07 5.50
CA LYS A 205 16.07 5.12 6.31
C LYS A 205 17.29 4.73 5.49
N LEU A 206 18.33 5.53 5.58
CA LEU A 206 19.62 5.19 5.03
C LEU A 206 20.27 4.09 5.91
N THR A 207 20.56 2.95 5.31
CA THR A 207 21.21 1.82 5.98
C THR A 207 22.63 1.71 5.44
N ASN A 208 23.60 1.58 6.34
CA ASN A 208 25.04 1.52 6.01
C ASN A 208 25.54 2.67 5.14
N ASN A 209 24.94 3.86 5.26
CA ASN A 209 25.23 5.06 4.49
C ASN A 209 25.14 4.90 2.95
N VAL A 210 24.55 3.84 2.45
CA VAL A 210 24.44 3.52 1.02
C VAL A 210 23.02 3.23 0.61
N ASN A 211 22.33 2.31 1.30
CA ASN A 211 21.03 1.79 0.86
C ASN A 211 19.86 2.53 1.52
N LEU A 212 19.01 3.12 0.69
CA LEU A 212 17.79 3.80 1.16
C LEU A 212 16.64 2.80 1.30
N LYS A 213 16.46 2.26 2.50
CA LYS A 213 15.41 1.29 2.81
C LYS A 213 14.11 1.96 3.24
N GLU A 214 13.00 1.48 2.73
CA GLU A 214 11.67 1.91 3.16
C GLU A 214 11.37 1.44 4.57
N TRP A 215 10.83 2.33 5.42
CA TRP A 215 10.68 2.02 6.84
C TRP A 215 9.51 1.09 7.12
N GLY A 216 8.32 1.48 6.73
CA GLY A 216 7.06 0.84 7.17
C GLY A 216 6.24 0.22 6.04
N VAL A 217 6.81 0.00 4.86
CA VAL A 217 6.09 -0.49 3.69
C VAL A 217 6.73 -1.77 3.15
N TYR A 218 5.92 -2.77 2.88
CA TYR A 218 6.29 -3.97 2.12
C TYR A 218 5.50 -3.94 0.81
N THR A 219 6.18 -3.96 -0.31
CA THR A 219 5.57 -3.80 -1.63
C THR A 219 5.50 -5.14 -2.35
N ALA A 220 4.35 -5.49 -2.92
CA ALA A 220 4.20 -6.65 -3.79
C ALA A 220 3.80 -6.21 -5.20
N PHE A 221 4.40 -6.80 -6.22
CA PHE A 221 4.04 -6.64 -7.63
C PHE A 221 3.38 -7.91 -8.12
N LEU A 222 2.09 -7.83 -8.39
CA LEU A 222 1.23 -8.98 -8.72
C LEU A 222 0.51 -8.75 -10.03
N ALA A 223 0.11 -9.83 -10.68
CA ALA A 223 -0.76 -9.75 -11.83
C ALA A 223 -2.12 -9.17 -11.43
N ALA A 224 -2.66 -8.30 -12.28
CA ALA A 224 -3.94 -7.64 -12.08
C ALA A 224 -4.60 -7.46 -13.45
N ALA A 225 -5.29 -8.49 -13.93
CA ALA A 225 -5.98 -8.44 -15.21
C ALA A 225 -7.06 -7.35 -15.20
N SER A 226 -7.11 -6.54 -16.24
CA SER A 226 -8.16 -5.53 -16.41
C SER A 226 -9.49 -6.21 -16.69
N ASP A 227 -10.59 -5.62 -16.20
CA ASP A 227 -11.96 -6.02 -16.54
C ASP A 227 -12.46 -5.37 -17.85
N LEU A 228 -11.68 -4.45 -18.41
CA LEU A 228 -11.98 -3.66 -19.61
C LEU A 228 -11.10 -4.06 -20.78
#